data_8820640c733a924090198915c4529b20
#
_entry.id   8820640c733a924090198915c4529b20
#
_cell.length_a   1.000
_cell.length_b   1.000
_cell.length_c   1.000
_cell.angle_alpha   90.00
_cell.angle_beta   90.00
_cell.angle_gamma   90.00
#
_symmetry.space_group_name_H-M   'P 1'
#
loop_
_entity.id
_entity.type
_entity.pdbx_description
1 polymer ?
#
loop_
_entity_poly.entity_id
_entity_poly.type
_entity_poly.pdbx_seq_one_letter_code
_entity_poly.pdbx_strand_id
1 'polypeptide(L)'
;ATGTPGAEVKFFLTSGEDEQTLTLDDMFSKGTLLTESSSGNYEYTITDLAPDTEHHVRLMIKKDGVLSLDVTYVNFQTEKVRQEAPNAADVSINYEQETLENKASCDLEYAASKDAQSWTTIRQGGKVRLTGLLDNIRENGGSVPFYIRRKASSSMSASEAVLVADLQTQAIPEESNKPNIDYRKEEITISSSLQYVIVNGTNTSPNWTS
;
A
#
# COMPACT_ATOMS: atom_id res chain seq x y z
N ALA A 1 -20.49 19.32 -18.45
CA ALA A 1 -20.74 20.78 -18.33
C ALA A 1 -22.12 21.12 -18.87
N THR A 2 -22.73 22.16 -18.38
CA THR A 2 -23.97 22.73 -18.90
C THR A 2 -23.68 24.10 -19.48
N GLY A 3 -24.27 24.44 -20.62
CA GLY A 3 -24.03 25.71 -21.30
C GLY A 3 -25.27 26.20 -22.05
N THR A 4 -25.13 27.30 -22.75
CA THR A 4 -26.19 27.86 -23.57
C THR A 4 -26.36 26.98 -24.84
N PRO A 5 -27.55 26.49 -25.15
CA PRO A 5 -27.79 25.70 -26.36
C PRO A 5 -27.31 26.42 -27.64
N GLY A 6 -26.62 25.69 -28.51
CA GLY A 6 -26.06 26.21 -29.76
C GLY A 6 -24.84 27.15 -29.57
N ALA A 7 -24.24 27.19 -28.38
CA ALA A 7 -22.96 27.85 -28.19
C ALA A 7 -21.78 26.93 -28.54
N GLU A 8 -20.68 27.52 -28.96
CA GLU A 8 -19.40 26.81 -29.10
C GLU A 8 -18.76 26.71 -27.72
N VAL A 9 -18.63 25.49 -27.18
CA VAL A 9 -18.02 25.23 -25.86
C VAL A 9 -16.70 24.51 -26.07
N LYS A 10 -15.64 25.06 -25.51
CA LYS A 10 -14.32 24.46 -25.54
C LYS A 10 -13.75 24.31 -24.14
N PHE A 11 -12.93 23.30 -23.94
CA PHE A 11 -12.03 23.25 -22.80
C PHE A 11 -10.58 23.43 -23.24
N PHE A 12 -9.81 24.06 -22.39
CA PHE A 12 -8.37 24.20 -22.50
C PHE A 12 -7.74 23.52 -21.30
N LEU A 13 -6.84 22.56 -21.57
CA LEU A 13 -6.12 21.80 -20.53
C LEU A 13 -4.68 22.26 -20.49
N THR A 14 -4.19 22.57 -19.31
CA THR A 14 -2.77 22.79 -19.03
C THR A 14 -2.29 21.95 -17.86
N SER A 15 -0.98 21.71 -17.82
CA SER A 15 -0.30 21.10 -16.69
C SER A 15 0.88 22.01 -16.32
N GLY A 16 0.98 22.39 -15.04
CA GLY A 16 2.05 23.25 -14.54
C GLY A 16 1.85 24.74 -14.81
N GLU A 17 2.95 25.49 -14.87
CA GLU A 17 2.96 26.97 -14.83
C GLU A 17 2.68 27.68 -16.18
N ASP A 18 2.46 26.96 -17.27
CA ASP A 18 2.37 27.52 -18.64
C ASP A 18 1.14 28.42 -18.87
N GLU A 19 0.26 28.50 -17.90
CA GLU A 19 -1.04 29.18 -18.05
C GLU A 19 -0.99 30.69 -17.92
N GLN A 20 0.04 31.23 -17.25
CA GLN A 20 0.08 32.63 -16.86
C GLN A 20 0.28 33.62 -17.99
N THR A 21 0.66 33.15 -19.18
CA THR A 21 0.99 34.00 -20.33
C THR A 21 -0.05 34.03 -21.43
N LEU A 22 -1.08 33.18 -21.37
CA LEU A 22 -2.07 33.02 -22.42
C LEU A 22 -3.30 33.92 -22.19
N THR A 23 -3.76 34.57 -23.21
CA THR A 23 -5.05 35.29 -23.20
C THR A 23 -6.22 34.28 -23.33
N LEU A 24 -7.43 34.71 -22.94
CA LEU A 24 -8.64 33.87 -23.14
C LEU A 24 -8.87 33.51 -24.61
N ASP A 25 -8.59 34.41 -25.53
CA ASP A 25 -8.70 34.17 -26.98
C ASP A 25 -7.68 33.13 -27.46
N ASP A 26 -6.44 33.16 -26.92
CA ASP A 26 -5.43 32.15 -27.22
C ASP A 26 -5.86 30.77 -26.69
N MET A 27 -6.34 30.70 -25.46
CA MET A 27 -6.83 29.46 -24.85
C MET A 27 -8.04 28.92 -25.63
N PHE A 28 -8.98 29.78 -26.02
CA PHE A 28 -10.13 29.37 -26.81
C PHE A 28 -9.72 28.88 -28.21
N SER A 29 -8.77 29.54 -28.86
CA SER A 29 -8.28 29.12 -30.18
C SER A 29 -7.61 27.76 -30.15
N LYS A 30 -6.87 27.45 -29.09
CA LYS A 30 -6.15 26.19 -28.86
C LYS A 30 -7.00 25.11 -28.18
N GLY A 31 -8.13 25.50 -27.59
CA GLY A 31 -8.99 24.61 -26.81
C GLY A 31 -9.68 23.54 -27.65
N THR A 32 -9.96 22.42 -27.01
CA THR A 32 -10.69 21.29 -27.58
C THR A 32 -12.19 21.56 -27.59
N LEU A 33 -12.82 21.43 -28.75
CA LEU A 33 -14.26 21.61 -28.91
C LEU A 33 -15.01 20.48 -28.21
N LEU A 34 -16.03 20.83 -27.44
CA LEU A 34 -16.94 19.89 -26.82
C LEU A 34 -18.14 19.67 -27.73
N THR A 35 -18.57 18.41 -27.86
CA THR A 35 -19.79 18.07 -28.58
C THR A 35 -21.00 18.17 -27.66
N GLU A 36 -22.03 18.88 -28.09
CA GLU A 36 -23.29 18.94 -27.36
C GLU A 36 -24.01 17.58 -27.47
N SER A 37 -24.22 16.91 -26.33
CA SER A 37 -24.87 15.59 -26.25
C SER A 37 -26.41 15.72 -26.18
N SER A 38 -26.89 16.77 -25.55
CA SER A 38 -28.28 17.17 -25.48
C SER A 38 -28.35 18.68 -25.22
N SER A 39 -29.51 19.32 -25.43
CA SER A 39 -29.61 20.78 -25.32
C SER A 39 -28.91 21.35 -24.09
N GLY A 40 -27.78 22.02 -24.28
CA GLY A 40 -26.99 22.64 -23.24
C GLY A 40 -26.08 21.70 -22.45
N ASN A 41 -26.02 20.39 -22.76
CA ASN A 41 -25.12 19.44 -22.07
C ASN A 41 -23.94 19.07 -22.93
N TYR A 42 -22.75 19.16 -22.37
CA TYR A 42 -21.47 18.88 -23.03
C TYR A 42 -20.67 17.89 -22.21
N GLU A 43 -20.16 16.84 -22.86
CA GLU A 43 -19.36 15.79 -22.23
C GLU A 43 -18.08 15.55 -23.02
N TYR A 44 -17.00 15.31 -22.29
CA TYR A 44 -15.71 14.93 -22.87
C TYR A 44 -14.90 14.13 -21.85
N THR A 45 -14.29 13.06 -22.31
CA THR A 45 -13.35 12.27 -21.50
C THR A 45 -11.94 12.63 -21.89
N ILE A 46 -11.16 13.12 -20.94
CA ILE A 46 -9.74 13.40 -21.11
C ILE A 46 -8.97 12.13 -20.76
N THR A 47 -8.15 11.65 -21.69
CA THR A 47 -7.29 10.46 -21.52
C THR A 47 -5.81 10.84 -21.56
N ASP A 48 -4.96 9.89 -21.23
CA ASP A 48 -3.50 10.00 -21.37
C ASP A 48 -2.87 11.15 -20.56
N LEU A 49 -3.49 11.47 -19.42
CA LEU A 49 -2.94 12.45 -18.49
C LEU A 49 -1.69 11.90 -17.82
N ALA A 50 -0.66 12.75 -17.67
CA ALA A 50 0.53 12.40 -16.92
C ALA A 50 0.18 12.12 -15.45
N PRO A 51 0.70 11.05 -14.86
CA PRO A 51 0.44 10.75 -13.45
C PRO A 51 1.16 11.74 -12.51
N ASP A 52 0.65 11.86 -11.27
CA ASP A 52 1.17 12.75 -10.23
C ASP A 52 1.35 14.20 -10.70
N THR A 53 0.47 14.65 -11.58
CA THR A 53 0.56 15.96 -12.22
C THR A 53 -0.67 16.78 -11.90
N GLU A 54 -0.45 18.04 -11.53
CA GLU A 54 -1.53 19.00 -11.38
C GLU A 54 -2.00 19.46 -12.77
N HIS A 55 -3.30 19.40 -12.98
CA HIS A 55 -3.95 19.79 -14.22
C HIS A 55 -4.97 20.90 -13.96
N HIS A 56 -5.01 21.84 -14.88
CA HIS A 56 -5.93 22.96 -14.88
C HIS A 56 -6.81 22.88 -16.11
N VAL A 57 -8.12 22.79 -15.94
CA VAL A 57 -9.12 22.81 -17.01
C VAL A 57 -9.87 24.12 -16.99
N ARG A 58 -9.91 24.79 -18.11
CA ARG A 58 -10.73 25.98 -18.31
C ARG A 58 -11.82 25.69 -19.33
N LEU A 59 -13.07 25.87 -18.92
CA LEU A 59 -14.22 25.77 -19.82
C LEU A 59 -14.58 27.17 -20.28
N MET A 60 -14.65 27.34 -21.61
CA MET A 60 -14.94 28.61 -22.27
C MET A 60 -16.10 28.45 -23.22
N ILE A 61 -16.94 29.46 -23.29
CA ILE A 61 -18.15 29.47 -24.11
C ILE A 61 -18.11 30.67 -25.05
N LYS A 62 -18.37 30.43 -26.35
CA LYS A 62 -18.51 31.48 -27.36
C LYS A 62 -19.87 31.36 -28.03
N LYS A 63 -20.62 32.44 -28.09
CA LYS A 63 -21.91 32.51 -28.77
C LYS A 63 -22.01 33.77 -29.60
N ASP A 64 -22.52 33.67 -30.82
CA ASP A 64 -22.69 34.78 -31.75
C ASP A 64 -21.40 35.62 -31.92
N GLY A 65 -20.24 34.94 -31.92
CA GLY A 65 -18.94 35.58 -32.04
C GLY A 65 -18.38 36.19 -30.76
N VAL A 66 -19.12 36.19 -29.65
CA VAL A 66 -18.72 36.79 -28.36
C VAL A 66 -18.24 35.68 -27.43
N LEU A 67 -17.00 35.81 -26.95
CA LEU A 67 -16.41 34.93 -25.93
C LEU A 67 -16.88 35.40 -24.55
N SER A 68 -17.38 34.46 -23.71
CA SER A 68 -17.71 34.77 -22.33
C SER A 68 -16.44 35.08 -21.51
N LEU A 69 -16.52 36.08 -20.68
CA LEU A 69 -15.45 36.42 -19.73
C LEU A 69 -15.54 35.55 -18.47
N ASP A 70 -16.71 34.93 -18.22
CA ASP A 70 -16.87 33.96 -17.14
C ASP A 70 -16.33 32.60 -17.59
N VAL A 71 -15.24 32.19 -16.98
CA VAL A 71 -14.55 30.93 -17.25
C VAL A 71 -14.71 30.00 -16.03
N THR A 72 -15.16 28.79 -16.28
CA THR A 72 -15.17 27.77 -15.23
C THR A 72 -13.79 27.13 -15.12
N TYR A 73 -13.27 27.11 -13.90
CA TYR A 73 -11.97 26.53 -13.58
C TYR A 73 -12.16 25.23 -12.82
N VAL A 74 -11.45 24.20 -13.24
CA VAL A 74 -11.37 22.93 -12.52
C VAL A 74 -9.90 22.56 -12.41
N ASN A 75 -9.41 22.46 -11.20
CA ASN A 75 -8.05 22.01 -10.91
C ASN A 75 -8.13 20.65 -10.25
N PHE A 76 -7.27 19.74 -10.68
CA PHE A 76 -7.17 18.41 -10.10
C PHE A 76 -5.76 17.87 -10.28
N GLN A 77 -5.38 16.95 -9.41
CA GLN A 77 -4.13 16.20 -9.53
C GLN A 77 -4.43 14.75 -9.90
N THR A 78 -3.69 14.23 -10.87
CA THR A 78 -3.75 12.82 -11.20
C THR A 78 -3.04 11.98 -10.14
N GLU A 79 -3.52 10.76 -9.94
CA GLU A 79 -2.88 9.83 -8.99
C GLU A 79 -1.50 9.39 -9.49
N LYS A 80 -0.64 9.04 -8.54
CA LYS A 80 0.65 8.39 -8.84
C LYS A 80 0.42 7.03 -9.48
N VAL A 81 1.34 6.63 -10.34
CA VAL A 81 1.38 5.26 -10.84
C VAL A 81 1.54 4.31 -9.67
N ARG A 82 0.72 3.28 -9.61
CA ARG A 82 0.83 2.25 -8.59
C ARG A 82 1.97 1.28 -8.93
N GLN A 83 2.76 0.93 -7.92
CA GLN A 83 3.79 -0.10 -8.07
C GLN A 83 3.17 -1.48 -8.29
N GLU A 84 3.90 -2.37 -8.97
CA GLU A 84 3.53 -3.78 -9.03
C GLU A 84 3.56 -4.41 -7.63
N ALA A 85 2.64 -5.36 -7.39
CA ALA A 85 2.59 -6.08 -6.14
C ALA A 85 3.88 -6.88 -5.90
N PRO A 86 4.35 -7.01 -4.64
CA PRO A 86 5.47 -7.88 -4.32
C PRO A 86 5.06 -9.35 -4.47
N ASN A 87 6.06 -10.22 -4.57
CA ASN A 87 5.83 -11.66 -4.45
C ASN A 87 5.90 -12.07 -2.97
N ALA A 88 5.13 -13.08 -2.56
CA ALA A 88 5.24 -13.63 -1.20
C ALA A 88 6.65 -14.13 -0.87
N ALA A 89 7.41 -14.59 -1.88
CA ALA A 89 8.82 -15.00 -1.76
C ALA A 89 9.80 -13.83 -1.54
N ASP A 90 9.37 -12.59 -1.70
CA ASP A 90 10.18 -11.39 -1.42
C ASP A 90 10.48 -11.21 0.08
N VAL A 91 9.88 -12.03 0.94
CA VAL A 91 10.17 -12.08 2.37
C VAL A 91 10.42 -13.51 2.83
N SER A 92 11.16 -13.68 3.91
CA SER A 92 11.27 -14.96 4.61
C SER A 92 10.97 -14.78 6.10
N ILE A 93 10.17 -15.68 6.63
CA ILE A 93 9.79 -15.72 8.05
C ILE A 93 10.64 -16.80 8.73
N ASN A 94 11.33 -16.41 9.79
CA ASN A 94 12.00 -17.33 10.70
C ASN A 94 11.21 -17.37 12.01
N TYR A 95 10.49 -18.45 12.24
CA TYR A 95 9.66 -18.62 13.43
C TYR A 95 10.48 -18.86 14.70
N GLU A 96 11.67 -19.45 14.60
CA GLU A 96 12.54 -19.68 15.77
C GLU A 96 13.09 -18.38 16.32
N GLN A 97 13.48 -17.47 15.42
CA GLN A 97 13.99 -16.16 15.79
C GLN A 97 12.92 -15.08 15.84
N GLU A 98 11.69 -15.42 15.46
CA GLU A 98 10.56 -14.49 15.34
C GLU A 98 10.89 -13.26 14.49
N THR A 99 11.55 -13.51 13.36
CA THR A 99 12.01 -12.44 12.48
C THR A 99 11.45 -12.59 11.08
N LEU A 100 11.25 -11.46 10.44
CA LEU A 100 10.96 -11.33 9.02
C LEU A 100 12.14 -10.64 8.35
N GLU A 101 12.59 -11.18 7.23
CA GLU A 101 13.64 -10.60 6.37
C GLU A 101 13.04 -10.17 5.03
N ASN A 102 13.32 -8.94 4.64
CA ASN A 102 12.99 -8.43 3.31
C ASN A 102 14.07 -8.82 2.31
N LYS A 103 13.73 -9.65 1.33
CA LYS A 103 14.60 -10.09 0.23
C LYS A 103 14.35 -9.34 -1.09
N ALA A 104 13.34 -8.48 -1.13
CA ALA A 104 13.07 -7.65 -2.30
C ALA A 104 14.18 -6.62 -2.52
N SER A 105 14.26 -6.12 -3.75
CA SER A 105 15.18 -5.04 -4.14
C SER A 105 14.66 -3.63 -3.77
N CYS A 106 13.63 -3.53 -2.95
CA CYS A 106 13.00 -2.29 -2.52
C CYS A 106 12.51 -2.38 -1.07
N ASP A 107 12.13 -1.23 -0.50
CA ASP A 107 11.46 -1.19 0.79
C ASP A 107 10.06 -1.80 0.68
N LEU A 108 9.74 -2.67 1.64
CA LEU A 108 8.41 -3.23 1.82
C LEU A 108 7.75 -2.63 3.06
N GLU A 109 6.44 -2.82 3.14
CA GLU A 109 5.65 -2.55 4.34
C GLU A 109 4.82 -3.79 4.65
N TYR A 110 4.56 -4.04 5.93
CA TYR A 110 3.73 -5.15 6.37
C TYR A 110 2.62 -4.71 7.31
N ALA A 111 1.54 -5.49 7.33
CA ALA A 111 0.43 -5.32 8.25
C ALA A 111 -0.32 -6.64 8.46
N ALA A 112 -1.17 -6.68 9.51
CA ALA A 112 -2.05 -7.80 9.82
C ALA A 112 -3.37 -7.80 9.02
N SER A 113 -3.60 -6.81 8.16
CA SER A 113 -4.78 -6.69 7.31
C SER A 113 -4.39 -6.01 6.00
N LYS A 114 -5.00 -6.43 4.89
CA LYS A 114 -4.81 -5.76 3.59
C LYS A 114 -5.33 -4.32 3.57
N ASP A 115 -6.33 -4.04 4.40
CA ASP A 115 -7.00 -2.73 4.49
C ASP A 115 -6.50 -1.92 5.70
N ALA A 116 -5.30 -2.28 6.22
CA ALA A 116 -4.70 -1.61 7.38
C ALA A 116 -4.46 -0.12 7.10
N GLN A 117 -4.86 0.73 8.04
CA GLN A 117 -4.61 2.17 7.96
C GLN A 117 -3.15 2.53 8.29
N SER A 118 -2.44 1.62 8.95
CA SER A 118 -1.05 1.78 9.35
C SER A 118 -0.23 0.58 8.91
N TRP A 119 0.91 0.83 8.30
CA TRP A 119 1.84 -0.16 7.78
C TRP A 119 3.23 0.04 8.38
N THR A 120 3.90 -1.03 8.70
CA THR A 120 5.26 -0.99 9.26
C THR A 120 6.29 -1.24 8.15
N THR A 121 7.25 -0.34 8.01
CA THR A 121 8.29 -0.42 6.97
C THR A 121 9.36 -1.46 7.31
N ILE A 122 9.73 -2.27 6.30
CA ILE A 122 10.91 -3.13 6.30
C ILE A 122 11.83 -2.66 5.19
N ARG A 123 12.97 -2.11 5.54
CA ARG A 123 13.95 -1.64 4.55
C ARG A 123 14.44 -2.78 3.68
N GLN A 124 14.89 -2.47 2.48
CA GLN A 124 15.55 -3.43 1.59
C GLN A 124 16.69 -4.15 2.34
N GLY A 125 16.68 -5.49 2.30
CA GLY A 125 17.64 -6.34 3.02
C GLY A 125 17.52 -6.28 4.54
N GLY A 126 16.53 -5.57 5.08
CA GLY A 126 16.34 -5.41 6.51
C GLY A 126 15.64 -6.61 7.16
N LYS A 127 15.83 -6.72 8.48
CA LYS A 127 15.13 -7.68 9.34
C LYS A 127 14.31 -6.94 10.39
N VAL A 128 13.10 -7.44 10.66
CA VAL A 128 12.23 -6.95 11.73
C VAL A 128 11.78 -8.09 12.61
N ARG A 129 11.51 -7.79 13.89
CA ARG A 129 10.95 -8.76 14.82
C ARG A 129 9.44 -8.81 14.69
N LEU A 130 8.89 -10.02 14.72
CA LEU A 130 7.44 -10.28 14.69
C LEU A 130 6.85 -10.51 16.08
N THR A 131 7.66 -10.36 17.13
CA THR A 131 7.29 -10.69 18.52
C THR A 131 5.94 -10.09 18.92
N GLY A 132 5.69 -8.80 18.65
CA GLY A 132 4.42 -8.18 19.01
C GLY A 132 3.19 -8.77 18.31
N LEU A 133 3.30 -9.24 17.06
CA LEU A 133 2.23 -9.95 16.36
C LEU A 133 2.04 -11.36 16.91
N LEU A 134 3.13 -12.06 17.20
CA LEU A 134 3.12 -13.42 17.71
C LEU A 134 2.66 -13.49 19.16
N ASP A 135 3.00 -12.50 19.98
CA ASP A 135 2.54 -12.42 21.38
C ASP A 135 1.01 -12.32 21.44
N ASN A 136 0.40 -11.52 20.59
CA ASN A 136 -1.06 -11.44 20.51
C ASN A 136 -1.69 -12.81 20.18
N ILE A 137 -1.07 -13.59 19.28
CA ILE A 137 -1.53 -14.94 18.96
C ILE A 137 -1.33 -15.88 20.16
N ARG A 138 -0.21 -15.79 20.89
CA ARG A 138 0.05 -16.59 22.08
C ARG A 138 -0.97 -16.35 23.18
N GLU A 139 -1.36 -15.09 23.39
CA GLU A 139 -2.30 -14.71 24.44
C GLU A 139 -3.74 -15.08 24.09
N ASN A 140 -4.15 -14.92 22.83
CA ASN A 140 -5.53 -15.03 22.39
C ASN A 140 -5.81 -16.28 21.54
N GLY A 141 -4.76 -17.01 21.13
CA GLY A 141 -4.87 -18.12 20.19
C GLY A 141 -5.15 -17.68 18.76
N GLY A 142 -5.32 -18.66 17.86
CA GLY A 142 -5.69 -18.43 16.47
C GLY A 142 -4.51 -18.16 15.55
N SER A 143 -4.77 -17.41 14.49
CA SER A 143 -3.79 -16.97 13.49
C SER A 143 -4.01 -15.51 13.13
N VAL A 144 -2.95 -14.86 12.64
CA VAL A 144 -3.01 -13.48 12.14
C VAL A 144 -2.56 -13.48 10.69
N PRO A 145 -3.39 -13.02 9.74
CA PRO A 145 -2.98 -12.88 8.36
C PRO A 145 -1.85 -11.85 8.26
N PHE A 146 -0.86 -12.15 7.44
CA PHE A 146 0.32 -11.31 7.28
C PHE A 146 0.44 -10.88 5.83
N TYR A 147 0.29 -9.58 5.62
CA TYR A 147 0.33 -8.95 4.32
C TYR A 147 1.59 -8.11 4.16
N ILE A 148 2.10 -8.08 2.93
CA ILE A 148 3.16 -7.17 2.50
C ILE A 148 2.72 -6.37 1.29
N ARG A 149 3.30 -5.18 1.12
CA ARG A 149 3.20 -4.36 -0.08
C ARG A 149 4.52 -3.61 -0.31
N ARG A 150 4.75 -3.16 -1.53
CA ARG A 150 5.85 -2.22 -1.80
C ARG A 150 5.50 -0.86 -1.23
N LYS A 151 6.44 -0.25 -0.54
CA LYS A 151 6.26 1.07 0.05
C LYS A 151 6.14 2.14 -1.02
N ALA A 152 5.25 3.12 -0.83
CA ALA A 152 5.17 4.29 -1.71
C ALA A 152 6.52 5.02 -1.78
N SER A 153 6.84 5.54 -2.95
CA SER A 153 7.99 6.40 -3.20
C SER A 153 7.55 7.84 -3.53
N SER A 154 8.50 8.72 -3.85
CA SER A 154 8.19 10.07 -4.34
C SER A 154 7.40 10.06 -5.65
N SER A 155 7.65 9.08 -6.53
CA SER A 155 7.08 9.01 -7.89
C SER A 155 5.98 7.96 -8.06
N MET A 156 5.81 7.03 -7.11
CA MET A 156 4.87 5.91 -7.24
C MET A 156 4.09 5.71 -5.95
N SER A 157 2.81 5.38 -6.06
CA SER A 157 1.99 4.95 -4.92
C SER A 157 2.38 3.55 -4.45
N ALA A 158 1.98 3.19 -3.23
CA ALA A 158 2.18 1.83 -2.71
C ALA A 158 1.48 0.81 -3.62
N SER A 159 2.05 -0.40 -3.67
CA SER A 159 1.45 -1.49 -4.43
C SER A 159 0.19 -2.04 -3.76
N GLU A 160 -0.51 -2.94 -4.46
CA GLU A 160 -1.47 -3.83 -3.82
C GLU A 160 -0.78 -4.68 -2.74
N ALA A 161 -1.54 -5.05 -1.73
CA ALA A 161 -1.08 -5.91 -0.65
C ALA A 161 -1.23 -7.38 -1.00
N VAL A 162 -0.22 -8.17 -0.70
CA VAL A 162 -0.18 -9.61 -0.93
C VAL A 162 -0.15 -10.34 0.40
N LEU A 163 -1.00 -11.35 0.57
CA LEU A 163 -0.94 -12.27 1.70
C LEU A 163 0.31 -13.16 1.58
N VAL A 164 1.15 -13.15 2.58
CA VAL A 164 2.34 -14.00 2.66
C VAL A 164 2.02 -15.31 3.37
N ALA A 165 1.41 -15.21 4.53
CA ALA A 165 1.06 -16.34 5.39
C ALA A 165 0.00 -15.93 6.42
N ASP A 166 -0.66 -16.93 6.98
CA ASP A 166 -1.34 -16.80 8.25
C ASP A 166 -0.33 -17.16 9.36
N LEU A 167 0.14 -16.15 10.09
CA LEU A 167 1.07 -16.37 11.20
C LEU A 167 0.38 -17.17 12.29
N GLN A 168 1.07 -18.18 12.77
CA GLN A 168 0.63 -19.03 13.87
C GLN A 168 1.75 -19.16 14.89
N THR A 169 1.41 -19.30 16.15
CA THR A 169 2.38 -19.73 17.16
C THR A 169 2.57 -21.24 17.07
N GLN A 170 3.72 -21.72 17.50
CA GLN A 170 3.88 -23.15 17.70
C GLN A 170 2.87 -23.59 18.76
N ALA A 171 2.24 -24.74 18.51
CA ALA A 171 1.33 -25.34 19.48
C ALA A 171 2.09 -25.58 20.81
N ILE A 172 1.45 -25.23 21.91
CA ILE A 172 1.99 -25.61 23.23
C ILE A 172 2.00 -27.15 23.27
N PRO A 173 3.13 -27.78 23.64
CA PRO A 173 3.20 -29.23 23.73
C PRO A 173 2.06 -29.77 24.59
N GLU A 174 1.38 -30.80 24.09
CA GLU A 174 0.34 -31.48 24.85
C GLU A 174 0.93 -32.03 26.17
N GLU A 175 0.07 -32.21 27.16
CA GLU A 175 0.46 -32.79 28.48
C GLU A 175 1.17 -34.13 28.34
N SER A 176 0.79 -34.93 27.32
CA SER A 176 1.40 -36.22 26.98
C SER A 176 2.86 -36.11 26.52
N ASN A 177 3.27 -34.89 26.05
CA ASN A 177 4.61 -34.61 25.54
C ASN A 177 5.48 -33.89 26.58
N LYS A 178 4.98 -33.67 27.79
CA LYS A 178 5.81 -33.07 28.86
C LYS A 178 7.00 -33.94 29.17
N PRO A 179 8.17 -33.33 29.50
CA PRO A 179 9.32 -34.09 29.95
C PRO A 179 8.99 -34.97 31.14
N ASN A 180 9.39 -36.22 31.09
CA ASN A 180 9.33 -37.10 32.26
C ASN A 180 10.66 -36.99 33.01
N ILE A 181 10.57 -36.60 34.32
CA ILE A 181 11.73 -36.42 35.16
C ILE A 181 11.81 -37.60 36.13
N ASP A 182 12.84 -38.42 36.00
CA ASP A 182 13.16 -39.46 36.99
C ASP A 182 14.20 -38.96 37.97
N TYR A 183 13.74 -38.47 39.10
CA TYR A 183 14.61 -37.92 40.15
C TYR A 183 15.56 -38.94 40.78
N ARG A 184 15.28 -40.24 40.63
CA ARG A 184 16.16 -41.28 41.17
C ARG A 184 17.36 -41.55 40.27
N LYS A 185 17.15 -41.43 38.99
CA LYS A 185 18.20 -41.63 37.99
C LYS A 185 18.84 -40.32 37.52
N GLU A 186 18.29 -39.19 37.97
CA GLU A 186 18.71 -37.85 37.47
C GLU A 186 18.59 -37.71 35.97
N GLU A 187 17.57 -38.37 35.35
CA GLU A 187 17.30 -38.40 33.94
C GLU A 187 16.06 -37.60 33.58
N ILE A 188 16.15 -36.89 32.44
CA ILE A 188 15.00 -36.22 31.80
C ILE A 188 14.77 -36.88 30.45
N THR A 189 13.60 -37.48 30.25
CA THR A 189 13.20 -38.02 28.96
C THR A 189 12.32 -37.02 28.24
N ILE A 190 12.73 -36.62 27.05
CA ILE A 190 12.07 -35.61 26.22
C ILE A 190 11.69 -36.22 24.86
N SER A 191 10.52 -35.89 24.33
CA SER A 191 10.16 -36.29 22.96
C SER A 191 11.12 -35.65 21.95
N SER A 192 11.53 -36.42 20.92
CA SER A 192 12.43 -35.94 19.85
C SER A 192 11.87 -34.78 19.03
N SER A 193 10.59 -34.46 19.17
CA SER A 193 9.93 -33.31 18.53
C SER A 193 10.00 -32.03 19.35
N LEU A 194 10.54 -32.06 20.56
CA LEU A 194 10.63 -30.94 21.47
C LEU A 194 12.08 -30.44 21.59
N GLN A 195 12.19 -29.15 21.78
CA GLN A 195 13.44 -28.51 22.21
C GLN A 195 13.33 -28.16 23.70
N TYR A 196 14.43 -28.21 24.41
CA TYR A 196 14.47 -27.84 25.82
C TYR A 196 15.61 -26.89 26.13
N VAL A 197 15.46 -26.20 27.24
CA VAL A 197 16.52 -25.36 27.81
C VAL A 197 16.52 -25.55 29.32
N ILE A 198 17.71 -25.70 29.88
CA ILE A 198 17.90 -25.71 31.34
C ILE A 198 18.18 -24.27 31.75
N VAL A 199 17.22 -23.67 32.47
CA VAL A 199 17.35 -22.32 32.98
C VAL A 199 17.93 -22.39 34.42
N ASN A 200 19.14 -21.89 34.56
CA ASN A 200 19.77 -21.74 35.88
C ASN A 200 19.62 -20.27 36.30
N GLY A 201 18.62 -19.99 37.09
CA GLY A 201 18.24 -18.75 37.84
C GLY A 201 18.52 -17.35 37.27
N THR A 202 19.48 -17.16 36.38
CA THR A 202 19.90 -15.84 35.88
C THR A 202 20.12 -15.78 34.39
N ASN A 203 19.81 -16.84 33.62
CA ASN A 203 20.04 -16.88 32.19
C ASN A 203 18.90 -16.21 31.43
N THR A 204 19.12 -15.00 30.89
CA THR A 204 18.15 -14.24 30.14
C THR A 204 18.12 -14.54 28.64
N SER A 205 19.00 -15.39 28.16
CA SER A 205 19.10 -15.77 26.73
C SER A 205 19.34 -17.27 26.61
N PRO A 206 18.29 -18.10 26.74
CA PRO A 206 18.42 -19.54 26.69
C PRO A 206 18.80 -20.02 25.27
N ASN A 207 19.80 -20.92 25.22
CA ASN A 207 20.09 -21.69 24.00
C ASN A 207 19.27 -22.98 24.02
N TRP A 208 18.40 -23.15 23.05
CA TRP A 208 17.56 -24.35 22.92
C TRP A 208 18.36 -25.54 22.39
N THR A 209 18.17 -26.69 22.98
CA THR A 209 18.79 -27.95 22.58
C THR A 209 17.73 -28.88 21.98
N SER A 210 18.03 -29.45 20.84
CA SER A 210 17.20 -30.47 20.16
C SER A 210 17.58 -31.86 20.58
#